data_b55663a272cb461163211cec8a615f9b
#
_entry.id   b55663a272cb461163211cec8a615f9b
#
_cell.length_a   1.000
_cell.length_b   1.000
_cell.length_c   1.000
_cell.angle_alpha   90.00
_cell.angle_beta   90.00
_cell.angle_gamma   90.00
#
_symmetry.space_group_name_H-M   'P 1'
#
loop_
_entity.id
_entity.type
_entity.pdbx_description
1 polymer ?
#
loop_
_entity_poly.entity_id
_entity_poly.type
_entity_poly.pdbx_seq_one_letter_code
_entity_poly.pdbx_strand_id
1 'polypeptide(L)'
;MNVSFINGTVNVAANQQTMSRITIVVALCISINYINGTLIHTFRKHQIFYLNPRYILFIHLVINDMVQLSLSTLLFISYSMFSLTVPPCLVLLIISIMTTFNTPINLAVMAVECYIAVCLPLHHVQICTVKKTYTGIGLIWVASAFSVLPDIVILVATQPLHFFHSQVLCERENVFRNTYSLNKRDTLNIICLVLVWLTLLYTYFKILFAAKGASANFKKARNTILLHGFHASYFIVNVLPRLMSPLVYGLRDQTFRRHAKQYLLCKVISTCPEKVIK
;
A
#
# COMPACT_ATOMS: atom_id res chain seq x y z
N MET A 1 17.52 -14.95 47.30
CA MET A 1 16.64 -13.77 47.26
C MET A 1 16.76 -12.91 45.96
N ASN A 2 17.65 -13.25 45.02
CA ASN A 2 17.96 -12.42 43.85
C ASN A 2 17.31 -12.82 42.51
N VAL A 3 16.80 -14.05 42.36
CA VAL A 3 16.28 -14.51 41.05
C VAL A 3 14.88 -13.99 40.76
N SER A 4 14.00 -13.84 41.75
CA SER A 4 12.65 -13.31 41.58
C SER A 4 12.64 -11.81 41.27
N PHE A 5 13.61 -11.07 41.80
CA PHE A 5 13.74 -9.61 41.55
C PHE A 5 14.28 -9.35 40.16
N ILE A 6 15.22 -10.13 39.65
CA ILE A 6 15.76 -10.06 38.29
C ILE A 6 14.68 -10.42 37.28
N ASN A 7 13.87 -11.45 37.49
CA ASN A 7 12.77 -11.81 36.61
C ASN A 7 11.67 -10.73 36.59
N GLY A 8 11.37 -10.07 37.70
CA GLY A 8 10.43 -8.98 37.78
C GLY A 8 10.89 -7.75 36.97
N THR A 9 12.14 -7.36 37.10
CA THR A 9 12.70 -6.20 36.36
C THR A 9 12.82 -6.46 34.85
N VAL A 10 13.17 -7.67 34.43
CA VAL A 10 13.23 -8.08 33.02
C VAL A 10 11.83 -8.06 32.39
N ASN A 11 10.80 -8.54 33.09
CA ASN A 11 9.43 -8.53 32.59
C ASN A 11 8.87 -7.10 32.47
N VAL A 12 9.17 -6.20 33.41
CA VAL A 12 8.75 -4.80 33.34
C VAL A 12 9.44 -4.08 32.18
N ALA A 13 10.75 -4.29 31.99
CA ALA A 13 11.50 -3.71 30.89
C ALA A 13 11.00 -4.22 29.50
N ALA A 14 10.69 -5.53 29.38
CA ALA A 14 10.14 -6.11 28.16
C ALA A 14 8.75 -5.54 27.83
N ASN A 15 7.87 -5.40 28.82
CA ASN A 15 6.56 -4.77 28.67
C ASN A 15 6.67 -3.32 28.25
N GLN A 16 7.57 -2.54 28.87
CA GLN A 16 7.78 -1.12 28.53
C GLN A 16 8.30 -0.96 27.08
N GLN A 17 9.21 -1.84 26.64
CA GLN A 17 9.71 -1.84 25.27
C GLN A 17 8.59 -2.18 24.27
N THR A 18 7.73 -3.14 24.56
CA THR A 18 6.59 -3.52 23.73
C THR A 18 5.60 -2.36 23.61
N MET A 19 5.24 -1.72 24.73
CA MET A 19 4.34 -0.55 24.74
C MET A 19 4.90 0.62 23.94
N SER A 20 6.20 0.90 24.06
CA SER A 20 6.87 1.95 23.28
C SER A 20 6.80 1.66 21.77
N ARG A 21 7.04 0.42 21.34
CA ARG A 21 6.91 0.01 19.93
C ARG A 21 5.48 0.18 19.41
N ILE A 22 4.48 -0.24 20.17
CA ILE A 22 3.06 -0.09 19.83
C ILE A 22 2.73 1.39 19.65
N THR A 23 3.13 2.24 20.59
CA THR A 23 2.88 3.69 20.54
C THR A 23 3.46 4.33 19.28
N ILE A 24 4.70 3.98 18.92
CA ILE A 24 5.35 4.50 17.71
C ILE A 24 4.60 4.03 16.44
N VAL A 25 4.25 2.75 16.36
CA VAL A 25 3.54 2.18 15.20
C VAL A 25 2.17 2.84 15.04
N VAL A 26 1.42 3.02 16.13
CA VAL A 26 0.10 3.68 16.12
C VAL A 26 0.22 5.15 15.70
N ALA A 27 1.20 5.88 16.23
CA ALA A 27 1.44 7.28 15.86
C ALA A 27 1.76 7.43 14.36
N LEU A 28 2.61 6.55 13.82
CA LEU A 28 2.93 6.51 12.39
C LEU A 28 1.69 6.15 11.55
N CYS A 29 0.90 5.18 11.98
CA CYS A 29 -0.34 4.79 11.32
C CYS A 29 -1.32 5.96 11.23
N ILE A 30 -1.55 6.68 12.33
CA ILE A 30 -2.44 7.85 12.37
C ILE A 30 -1.92 8.95 11.43
N SER A 31 -0.62 9.25 11.49
CA SER A 31 0.00 10.31 10.69
C SER A 31 -0.12 10.03 9.19
N ILE A 32 0.17 8.79 8.76
CA ILE A 32 0.11 8.41 7.35
C ILE A 32 -1.35 8.36 6.87
N ASN A 33 -2.26 7.80 7.68
CA ASN A 33 -3.68 7.76 7.35
C ASN A 33 -4.31 9.16 7.27
N TYR A 34 -3.82 10.13 8.06
CA TYR A 34 -4.23 11.52 7.95
C TYR A 34 -3.84 12.11 6.60
N ILE A 35 -2.60 11.88 6.15
CA ILE A 35 -2.13 12.33 4.82
C ILE A 35 -2.96 11.68 3.72
N ASN A 36 -3.12 10.36 3.76
CA ASN A 36 -3.91 9.61 2.78
C ASN A 36 -5.38 10.06 2.76
N GLY A 37 -5.98 10.29 3.92
CA GLY A 37 -7.33 10.82 4.04
C GLY A 37 -7.50 12.19 3.41
N THR A 38 -6.49 13.07 3.54
CA THR A 38 -6.48 14.38 2.88
C THR A 38 -6.43 14.25 1.37
N LEU A 39 -5.63 13.30 0.83
CA LEU A 39 -5.57 13.02 -0.61
C LEU A 39 -6.91 12.52 -1.15
N ILE A 40 -7.57 11.60 -0.43
CA ILE A 40 -8.90 11.10 -0.80
C ILE A 40 -9.94 12.22 -0.75
N HIS A 41 -9.91 13.07 0.28
CA HIS A 41 -10.81 14.22 0.38
C HIS A 41 -10.62 15.18 -0.81
N THR A 42 -9.37 15.50 -1.15
CA THR A 42 -9.03 16.36 -2.30
C THR A 42 -9.57 15.75 -3.60
N PHE A 43 -9.38 14.45 -3.81
CA PHE A 43 -9.91 13.74 -4.98
C PHE A 43 -11.43 13.83 -5.05
N ARG A 44 -12.13 13.57 -3.95
CA ARG A 44 -13.60 13.58 -3.90
C ARG A 44 -14.21 14.95 -4.17
N LYS A 45 -13.52 16.02 -3.77
CA LYS A 45 -14.03 17.40 -3.91
C LYS A 45 -13.92 17.95 -5.34
N HIS A 46 -13.00 17.44 -6.14
CA HIS A 46 -12.72 17.96 -7.48
C HIS A 46 -13.03 16.92 -8.57
N GLN A 47 -14.14 17.12 -9.28
CA GLN A 47 -14.63 16.18 -10.31
C GLN A 47 -13.64 15.94 -11.46
N ILE A 48 -12.74 16.88 -11.73
CA ILE A 48 -11.74 16.78 -12.81
C ILE A 48 -10.84 15.53 -12.66
N PHE A 49 -10.65 15.05 -11.43
CA PHE A 49 -9.82 13.87 -11.17
C PHE A 49 -10.50 12.55 -11.53
N TYR A 50 -11.85 12.51 -11.57
CA TYR A 50 -12.60 11.32 -11.98
C TYR A 50 -12.55 11.05 -13.48
N LEU A 51 -12.19 12.04 -14.28
CA LEU A 51 -12.10 11.94 -15.73
C LEU A 51 -10.76 11.40 -16.22
N ASN A 52 -9.77 11.31 -15.34
CA ASN A 52 -8.43 10.91 -15.73
C ASN A 52 -8.04 9.56 -15.12
N PRO A 53 -7.76 8.53 -15.95
CA PRO A 53 -7.38 7.18 -15.51
C PRO A 53 -6.25 7.12 -14.47
N ARG A 54 -5.24 7.98 -14.63
CA ARG A 54 -4.08 8.07 -13.72
C ARG A 54 -4.48 8.40 -12.29
N TYR A 55 -5.38 9.37 -12.10
CA TYR A 55 -5.83 9.75 -10.76
C TYR A 55 -6.72 8.68 -10.12
N ILE A 56 -7.48 7.94 -10.93
CA ILE A 56 -8.31 6.82 -10.44
C ILE A 56 -7.41 5.70 -9.91
N LEU A 57 -6.37 5.31 -10.65
CA LEU A 57 -5.39 4.32 -10.20
C LEU A 57 -4.64 4.79 -8.95
N PHE A 58 -4.25 6.07 -8.92
CA PHE A 58 -3.56 6.65 -7.77
C PHE A 58 -4.44 6.63 -6.51
N ILE A 59 -5.70 7.03 -6.60
CA ILE A 59 -6.59 7.04 -5.43
C ILE A 59 -6.93 5.62 -4.97
N HIS A 60 -7.05 4.67 -5.90
CA HIS A 60 -7.18 3.26 -5.57
C HIS A 60 -5.98 2.75 -4.77
N LEU A 61 -4.75 3.11 -5.18
CA LEU A 61 -3.54 2.78 -4.44
C LEU A 61 -3.55 3.37 -3.03
N VAL A 62 -3.91 4.66 -2.89
CA VAL A 62 -3.98 5.35 -1.59
C VAL A 62 -4.99 4.69 -0.66
N ILE A 63 -6.17 4.31 -1.16
CA ILE A 63 -7.19 3.60 -0.38
C ILE A 63 -6.67 2.23 0.06
N ASN A 64 -6.06 1.48 -0.86
CA ASN A 64 -5.46 0.18 -0.57
C ASN A 64 -4.38 0.27 0.52
N ASP A 65 -3.51 1.27 0.44
CA ASP A 65 -2.45 1.51 1.42
C ASP A 65 -3.00 1.92 2.79
N MET A 66 -4.09 2.71 2.85
CA MET A 66 -4.79 3.03 4.11
C MET A 66 -5.33 1.76 4.78
N VAL A 67 -6.04 0.92 4.02
CA VAL A 67 -6.60 -0.34 4.53
C VAL A 67 -5.48 -1.25 5.00
N GLN A 68 -4.44 -1.43 4.19
CA GLN A 68 -3.28 -2.27 4.51
C GLN A 68 -2.58 -1.82 5.79
N LEU A 69 -2.31 -0.52 5.93
CA LEU A 69 -1.62 0.03 7.08
C LEU A 69 -2.45 -0.12 8.36
N SER A 70 -3.75 0.15 8.28
CA SER A 70 -4.67 -0.01 9.41
C SER A 70 -4.78 -1.47 9.86
N LEU A 71 -4.90 -2.40 8.91
CA LEU A 71 -4.94 -3.84 9.20
C LEU A 71 -3.62 -4.35 9.78
N SER A 72 -2.48 -3.94 9.22
CA SER A 72 -1.16 -4.33 9.73
C SER A 72 -0.94 -3.83 11.17
N THR A 73 -1.39 -2.62 11.48
CA THR A 73 -1.33 -2.06 12.84
C THR A 73 -2.24 -2.83 13.79
N LEU A 74 -3.46 -3.14 13.35
CA LEU A 74 -4.41 -3.92 14.17
C LEU A 74 -3.89 -5.34 14.44
N LEU A 75 -3.35 -6.02 13.43
CA LEU A 75 -2.73 -7.35 13.58
C LEU A 75 -1.52 -7.29 14.52
N PHE A 76 -0.68 -6.26 14.42
CA PHE A 76 0.47 -6.07 15.30
C PHE A 76 0.05 -5.87 16.77
N ILE A 77 -0.98 -5.07 17.02
CA ILE A 77 -1.53 -4.86 18.37
C ILE A 77 -2.15 -6.16 18.90
N SER A 78 -2.94 -6.85 18.06
CA SER A 78 -3.56 -8.14 18.45
C SER A 78 -2.51 -9.18 18.81
N TYR A 79 -1.47 -9.31 18.00
CA TYR A 79 -0.34 -10.23 18.28
C TYR A 79 0.38 -9.89 19.58
N SER A 80 0.52 -8.60 19.90
CA SER A 80 1.31 -8.13 21.05
C SER A 80 0.53 -8.14 22.37
N MET A 81 -0.81 -8.02 22.35
CA MET A 81 -1.61 -7.74 23.54
C MET A 81 -2.60 -8.84 23.89
N PHE A 82 -3.17 -9.53 22.93
CA PHE A 82 -4.25 -10.51 23.17
C PHE A 82 -4.39 -11.55 22.06
N SER A 83 -4.87 -12.74 22.45
CA SER A 83 -5.26 -13.77 21.50
C SER A 83 -6.67 -13.50 20.96
N LEU A 84 -6.87 -13.71 19.65
CA LEU A 84 -8.17 -13.65 19.00
C LEU A 84 -8.68 -15.08 18.70
N THR A 85 -9.99 -15.24 18.58
CA THR A 85 -10.56 -16.45 17.98
C THR A 85 -10.22 -16.51 16.49
N VAL A 86 -10.12 -17.72 15.95
CA VAL A 86 -9.66 -17.95 14.56
C VAL A 86 -10.51 -17.23 13.51
N PRO A 87 -11.87 -17.19 13.55
CA PRO A 87 -12.66 -16.58 12.48
C PRO A 87 -12.37 -15.08 12.24
N PRO A 88 -12.42 -14.18 13.23
CA PRO A 88 -12.10 -12.76 13.00
C PRO A 88 -10.63 -12.56 12.59
N CYS A 89 -9.70 -13.32 13.17
CA CYS A 89 -8.29 -13.30 12.77
C CYS A 89 -8.14 -13.69 11.29
N LEU A 90 -8.82 -14.73 10.84
CA LEU A 90 -8.79 -15.20 9.46
C LEU A 90 -9.28 -14.12 8.48
N VAL A 91 -10.39 -13.44 8.78
CA VAL A 91 -10.90 -12.33 7.96
C VAL A 91 -9.87 -11.20 7.85
N LEU A 92 -9.26 -10.78 8.96
CA LEU A 92 -8.24 -9.74 8.96
C LEU A 92 -7.01 -10.15 8.12
N LEU A 93 -6.57 -11.40 8.24
CA LEU A 93 -5.43 -11.93 7.49
C LEU A 93 -5.74 -12.01 5.98
N ILE A 94 -6.92 -12.48 5.59
CA ILE A 94 -7.34 -12.56 4.16
C ILE A 94 -7.30 -11.16 3.53
N ILE A 95 -7.92 -10.17 4.15
CA ILE A 95 -7.96 -8.80 3.61
C ILE A 95 -6.53 -8.23 3.56
N SER A 96 -5.71 -8.47 4.59
CA SER A 96 -4.32 -8.01 4.63
C SER A 96 -3.47 -8.63 3.51
N ILE A 97 -3.64 -9.92 3.23
CA ILE A 97 -2.93 -10.61 2.14
C ILE A 97 -3.38 -10.05 0.78
N MET A 98 -4.68 -9.90 0.54
CA MET A 98 -5.22 -9.35 -0.71
C MET A 98 -4.69 -7.93 -0.97
N THR A 99 -4.73 -7.05 0.03
CA THR A 99 -4.23 -5.68 -0.11
C THR A 99 -2.71 -5.63 -0.33
N THR A 100 -1.96 -6.59 0.23
CA THR A 100 -0.51 -6.70 0.00
C THR A 100 -0.17 -7.01 -1.46
N PHE A 101 -0.94 -7.88 -2.12
CA PHE A 101 -0.77 -8.18 -3.53
C PHE A 101 -1.23 -7.05 -4.46
N ASN A 102 -2.27 -6.30 -4.07
CA ASN A 102 -2.81 -5.21 -4.87
C ASN A 102 -1.79 -4.07 -5.08
N THR A 103 -1.02 -3.69 -4.07
CA THR A 103 -0.08 -2.56 -4.16
C THR A 103 0.92 -2.71 -5.30
N PRO A 104 1.74 -3.78 -5.41
CA PRO A 104 2.73 -3.89 -6.47
C PRO A 104 2.10 -4.00 -7.86
N ILE A 105 0.99 -4.70 -8.01
CA ILE A 105 0.30 -4.84 -9.30
C ILE A 105 -0.26 -3.49 -9.75
N ASN A 106 -0.86 -2.72 -8.83
CA ASN A 106 -1.37 -1.40 -9.15
C ASN A 106 -0.26 -0.43 -9.58
N LEU A 107 0.92 -0.50 -8.93
CA LEU A 107 2.09 0.28 -9.34
C LEU A 107 2.57 -0.08 -10.75
N ALA A 108 2.57 -1.38 -11.11
CA ALA A 108 2.92 -1.82 -12.46
C ALA A 108 1.91 -1.29 -13.49
N VAL A 109 0.61 -1.35 -13.20
CA VAL A 109 -0.44 -0.81 -14.09
C VAL A 109 -0.29 0.70 -14.26
N MET A 110 0.01 1.46 -13.19
CA MET A 110 0.27 2.90 -13.28
C MET A 110 1.51 3.22 -14.12
N ALA A 111 2.56 2.38 -14.03
CA ALA A 111 3.76 2.56 -14.85
C ALA A 111 3.48 2.31 -16.35
N VAL A 112 2.69 1.30 -16.65
CA VAL A 112 2.25 1.00 -18.03
C VAL A 112 1.36 2.14 -18.57
N GLU A 113 0.43 2.66 -17.76
CA GLU A 113 -0.39 3.82 -18.15
C GLU A 113 0.51 5.03 -18.47
N CYS A 114 1.48 5.31 -17.62
CA CYS A 114 2.45 6.40 -17.85
C CYS A 114 3.25 6.19 -19.13
N TYR A 115 3.68 4.96 -19.42
CA TYR A 115 4.36 4.61 -20.66
C TYR A 115 3.48 4.87 -21.88
N ILE A 116 2.23 4.43 -21.88
CA ILE A 116 1.28 4.64 -22.97
C ILE A 116 1.03 6.14 -23.18
N ALA A 117 0.87 6.91 -22.09
CA ALA A 117 0.65 8.35 -22.17
C ALA A 117 1.82 9.12 -22.79
N VAL A 118 3.07 8.68 -22.54
CA VAL A 118 4.28 9.37 -23.02
C VAL A 118 4.70 8.88 -24.40
N CYS A 119 4.70 7.56 -24.63
CA CYS A 119 5.24 6.94 -25.84
C CYS A 119 4.20 6.74 -26.94
N LEU A 120 2.91 6.65 -26.59
CA LEU A 120 1.81 6.36 -27.52
C LEU A 120 0.62 7.31 -27.29
N PRO A 121 0.80 8.67 -27.38
CA PRO A 121 -0.22 9.63 -26.97
C PRO A 121 -1.52 9.51 -27.79
N LEU A 122 -1.44 9.17 -29.08
CA LEU A 122 -2.62 8.98 -29.94
C LEU A 122 -3.46 7.76 -29.53
N HIS A 123 -2.82 6.70 -29.04
CA HIS A 123 -3.50 5.48 -28.59
C HIS A 123 -3.95 5.58 -27.13
N HIS A 124 -3.38 6.51 -26.35
CA HIS A 124 -3.70 6.67 -24.93
C HIS A 124 -5.21 6.91 -24.73
N VAL A 125 -5.82 7.78 -25.52
CA VAL A 125 -7.26 8.12 -25.41
C VAL A 125 -8.15 6.89 -25.68
N GLN A 126 -7.71 5.97 -26.54
CA GLN A 126 -8.46 4.76 -26.88
C GLN A 126 -8.22 3.61 -25.90
N ILE A 127 -6.99 3.47 -25.40
CA ILE A 127 -6.57 2.36 -24.52
C ILE A 127 -6.87 2.68 -23.05
N CYS A 128 -6.54 3.88 -22.59
CA CYS A 128 -6.64 4.27 -21.18
C CYS A 128 -7.95 5.05 -20.93
N THR A 129 -9.10 4.40 -21.09
CA THR A 129 -10.39 4.99 -20.74
C THR A 129 -10.74 4.74 -19.27
N VAL A 130 -11.53 5.64 -18.68
CA VAL A 130 -12.02 5.51 -17.29
C VAL A 130 -12.68 4.14 -17.05
N LYS A 131 -13.52 3.68 -17.98
CA LYS A 131 -14.20 2.38 -17.89
C LYS A 131 -13.21 1.21 -17.83
N LYS A 132 -12.21 1.21 -18.72
CA LYS A 132 -11.16 0.17 -18.74
C LYS A 132 -10.30 0.20 -17.48
N THR A 133 -10.07 1.38 -16.90
CA THR A 133 -9.34 1.53 -15.64
C THR A 133 -10.07 0.87 -14.49
N TYR A 134 -11.38 1.09 -14.35
CA TYR A 134 -12.19 0.39 -13.33
C TYR A 134 -12.22 -1.12 -13.55
N THR A 135 -12.31 -1.58 -14.82
CA THR A 135 -12.19 -3.00 -15.14
C THR A 135 -10.83 -3.55 -14.74
N GLY A 136 -9.74 -2.82 -15.00
CA GLY A 136 -8.39 -3.18 -14.57
C GLY A 136 -8.26 -3.31 -13.05
N ILE A 137 -8.83 -2.37 -12.29
CA ILE A 137 -8.88 -2.43 -10.82
C ILE A 137 -9.65 -3.69 -10.37
N GLY A 138 -10.79 -3.99 -11.00
CA GLY A 138 -11.55 -5.21 -10.72
C GLY A 138 -10.73 -6.48 -10.97
N LEU A 139 -9.97 -6.53 -12.06
CA LEU A 139 -9.09 -7.66 -12.38
C LEU A 139 -7.96 -7.81 -11.35
N ILE A 140 -7.40 -6.72 -10.84
CA ILE A 140 -6.39 -6.76 -9.76
C ILE A 140 -6.98 -7.42 -8.51
N TRP A 141 -8.20 -7.04 -8.10
CA TRP A 141 -8.87 -7.65 -6.94
C TRP A 141 -9.20 -9.13 -7.16
N VAL A 142 -9.67 -9.50 -8.34
CA VAL A 142 -9.92 -10.91 -8.70
C VAL A 142 -8.64 -11.73 -8.65
N ALA A 143 -7.54 -11.23 -9.23
CA ALA A 143 -6.25 -11.91 -9.19
C ALA A 143 -5.74 -12.10 -7.74
N SER A 144 -5.92 -11.07 -6.89
CA SER A 144 -5.55 -11.16 -5.46
C SER A 144 -6.42 -12.17 -4.71
N ALA A 145 -7.72 -12.25 -5.00
CA ALA A 145 -8.61 -13.25 -4.42
C ALA A 145 -8.20 -14.67 -4.81
N PHE A 146 -7.86 -14.90 -6.07
CA PHE A 146 -7.37 -16.21 -6.55
C PHE A 146 -6.06 -16.64 -5.87
N SER A 147 -5.20 -15.70 -5.46
CA SER A 147 -3.97 -16.04 -4.73
C SER A 147 -4.24 -16.59 -3.33
N VAL A 148 -5.32 -16.15 -2.68
CA VAL A 148 -5.68 -16.51 -1.29
C VAL A 148 -6.61 -17.72 -1.22
N LEU A 149 -7.44 -17.93 -2.25
CA LEU A 149 -8.47 -18.98 -2.27
C LEU A 149 -7.94 -20.39 -1.95
N PRO A 150 -6.81 -20.85 -2.53
CA PRO A 150 -6.26 -22.17 -2.21
C PRO A 150 -5.87 -22.31 -0.74
N ASP A 151 -5.37 -21.25 -0.12
CA ASP A 151 -4.95 -21.27 1.29
C ASP A 151 -6.16 -21.45 2.23
N ILE A 152 -7.29 -20.81 1.89
CA ILE A 152 -8.56 -20.98 2.61
C ILE A 152 -9.08 -22.41 2.44
N VAL A 153 -9.08 -22.93 1.22
CA VAL A 153 -9.54 -24.32 0.93
C VAL A 153 -8.70 -25.34 1.71
N ILE A 154 -7.38 -25.20 1.68
CA ILE A 154 -6.48 -26.08 2.44
C ILE A 154 -6.75 -25.97 3.93
N LEU A 155 -6.92 -24.76 4.47
CA LEU A 155 -7.20 -24.53 5.89
C LEU A 155 -8.49 -25.26 6.32
N VAL A 156 -9.58 -25.05 5.57
CA VAL A 156 -10.88 -25.66 5.89
C VAL A 156 -10.85 -27.18 5.74
N ALA A 157 -10.10 -27.71 4.77
CA ALA A 157 -9.97 -29.15 4.53
C ALA A 157 -9.08 -29.87 5.55
N THR A 158 -8.09 -29.18 6.13
CA THR A 158 -7.09 -29.82 6.99
C THR A 158 -7.32 -29.59 8.49
N GLN A 159 -8.04 -28.55 8.88
CA GLN A 159 -8.23 -28.22 10.29
C GLN A 159 -9.59 -28.73 10.83
N PRO A 160 -9.59 -29.33 12.03
CA PRO A 160 -10.84 -29.79 12.66
C PRO A 160 -11.69 -28.59 13.11
N LEU A 161 -13.01 -28.80 13.24
CA LEU A 161 -13.96 -27.73 13.56
C LEU A 161 -13.65 -27.02 14.89
N HIS A 162 -13.12 -27.75 15.89
CA HIS A 162 -12.78 -27.16 17.18
C HIS A 162 -11.65 -26.12 17.06
N PHE A 163 -10.78 -26.22 16.04
CA PHE A 163 -9.73 -25.23 15.79
C PHE A 163 -10.32 -23.81 15.54
N PHE A 164 -11.45 -23.72 14.86
CA PHE A 164 -12.09 -22.44 14.58
C PHE A 164 -12.68 -21.76 15.83
N HIS A 165 -12.85 -22.49 16.92
CA HIS A 165 -13.28 -21.94 18.22
C HIS A 165 -12.10 -21.67 19.16
N SER A 166 -10.90 -22.04 18.78
CA SER A 166 -9.70 -21.81 19.59
C SER A 166 -9.24 -20.34 19.53
N GLN A 167 -8.55 -19.91 20.58
CA GLN A 167 -7.86 -18.63 20.60
C GLN A 167 -6.44 -18.79 20.09
N VAL A 168 -6.04 -17.92 19.18
CA VAL A 168 -4.70 -17.91 18.57
C VAL A 168 -4.12 -16.51 18.62
N LEU A 169 -2.80 -16.43 18.69
CA LEU A 169 -2.11 -15.19 18.37
C LEU A 169 -2.30 -14.94 16.86
N CYS A 170 -2.88 -13.79 16.52
CA CYS A 170 -3.28 -13.49 15.15
C CYS A 170 -2.08 -13.19 14.27
N GLU A 171 -1.38 -14.25 13.91
CA GLU A 171 -0.26 -14.27 13.00
C GLU A 171 -0.51 -15.32 11.92
N ARG A 172 0.01 -15.04 10.75
CA ARG A 172 -0.18 -15.85 9.56
C ARG A 172 0.28 -17.31 9.75
N GLU A 173 1.44 -17.49 10.38
CA GLU A 173 2.05 -18.80 10.60
C GLU A 173 1.24 -19.65 11.59
N ASN A 174 0.56 -19.00 12.52
CA ASN A 174 -0.29 -19.67 13.52
C ASN A 174 -1.61 -20.15 12.93
N VAL A 175 -2.15 -19.45 11.92
CA VAL A 175 -3.42 -19.78 11.25
C VAL A 175 -3.18 -20.71 10.06
N PHE A 176 -2.27 -20.35 9.15
CA PHE A 176 -1.94 -21.16 7.97
C PHE A 176 -0.71 -22.03 8.25
N ARG A 177 -0.88 -23.07 9.05
CA ARG A 177 0.20 -23.97 9.51
C ARG A 177 0.80 -24.86 8.43
N ASN A 178 0.17 -24.95 7.27
CA ASN A 178 0.63 -25.83 6.19
C ASN A 178 1.86 -25.21 5.51
N THR A 179 2.99 -25.92 5.57
CA THR A 179 4.27 -25.50 4.94
C THR A 179 4.13 -25.24 3.44
N TYR A 180 3.28 -26.01 2.75
CA TYR A 180 3.00 -25.77 1.33
C TYR A 180 2.37 -24.40 1.09
N SER A 181 1.39 -24.01 1.90
CA SER A 181 0.70 -22.71 1.81
C SER A 181 1.66 -21.54 2.07
N LEU A 182 2.57 -21.70 3.04
CA LEU A 182 3.59 -20.69 3.34
C LEU A 182 4.60 -20.55 2.19
N ASN A 183 5.17 -21.65 1.71
CA ASN A 183 6.17 -21.65 0.63
C ASN A 183 5.57 -21.16 -0.70
N LYS A 184 4.36 -21.63 -1.06
CA LYS A 184 3.64 -21.19 -2.27
C LYS A 184 3.51 -19.68 -2.30
N ARG A 185 3.11 -19.08 -1.18
CA ARG A 185 2.86 -17.65 -1.12
C ARG A 185 4.15 -16.83 -1.16
N ASP A 186 5.22 -17.27 -0.49
CA ASP A 186 6.51 -16.60 -0.56
C ASP A 186 7.05 -16.64 -1.99
N THR A 187 6.90 -17.78 -2.67
CA THR A 187 7.23 -17.93 -4.09
C THR A 187 6.40 -16.98 -4.97
N LEU A 188 5.07 -16.94 -4.79
CA LEU A 188 4.20 -16.03 -5.55
C LEU A 188 4.54 -14.57 -5.30
N ASN A 189 4.88 -14.21 -4.06
CA ASN A 189 5.30 -12.85 -3.71
C ASN A 189 6.59 -12.46 -4.44
N ILE A 190 7.58 -13.35 -4.44
CA ILE A 190 8.86 -13.13 -5.15
C ILE A 190 8.62 -12.99 -6.65
N ILE A 191 7.85 -13.89 -7.25
CA ILE A 191 7.53 -13.83 -8.69
C ILE A 191 6.82 -12.52 -9.03
N CYS A 192 5.81 -12.14 -8.24
CA CYS A 192 5.07 -10.89 -8.42
C CYS A 192 6.01 -9.67 -8.34
N LEU A 193 6.87 -9.62 -7.34
CA LEU A 193 7.84 -8.53 -7.18
C LEU A 193 8.81 -8.46 -8.36
N VAL A 194 9.36 -9.59 -8.81
CA VAL A 194 10.26 -9.64 -9.97
C VAL A 194 9.56 -9.14 -11.23
N LEU A 195 8.33 -9.59 -11.50
CA LEU A 195 7.55 -9.13 -12.66
C LEU A 195 7.26 -7.63 -12.60
N VAL A 196 6.90 -7.11 -11.44
CA VAL A 196 6.67 -5.68 -11.24
C VAL A 196 7.96 -4.87 -11.48
N TRP A 197 9.09 -5.32 -10.93
CA TRP A 197 10.39 -4.69 -11.15
C TRP A 197 10.78 -4.68 -12.63
N LEU A 198 10.61 -5.79 -13.32
CA LEU A 198 10.88 -5.88 -14.77
C LEU A 198 9.99 -4.91 -15.56
N THR A 199 8.69 -4.83 -15.19
CA THR A 199 7.75 -3.89 -15.82
C THR A 199 8.16 -2.44 -15.58
N LEU A 200 8.53 -2.09 -14.35
CA LEU A 200 9.00 -0.75 -13.99
C LEU A 200 10.29 -0.38 -14.72
N LEU A 201 11.26 -1.27 -14.79
CA LEU A 201 12.51 -1.07 -15.52
C LEU A 201 12.26 -0.91 -17.02
N TYR A 202 11.45 -1.79 -17.62
CA TYR A 202 11.10 -1.71 -19.04
C TYR A 202 10.43 -0.39 -19.41
N THR A 203 9.37 -0.01 -18.67
CA THR A 203 8.64 1.25 -18.89
C THR A 203 9.56 2.45 -18.68
N TYR A 204 10.43 2.40 -17.68
CA TYR A 204 11.43 3.42 -17.42
C TYR A 204 12.37 3.65 -18.61
N PHE A 205 13.01 2.58 -19.10
CA PHE A 205 13.93 2.69 -20.22
C PHE A 205 13.23 3.21 -21.48
N LYS A 206 12.02 2.74 -21.75
CA LYS A 206 11.22 3.22 -22.90
C LYS A 206 10.88 4.70 -22.80
N ILE A 207 10.45 5.19 -21.64
CA ILE A 207 10.18 6.60 -21.40
C ILE A 207 11.46 7.43 -21.52
N LEU A 208 12.58 6.90 -20.99
CA LEU A 208 13.88 7.56 -21.08
C LEU A 208 14.36 7.72 -22.52
N PHE A 209 14.22 6.69 -23.36
CA PHE A 209 14.57 6.74 -24.77
C PHE A 209 13.66 7.70 -25.56
N ALA A 210 12.36 7.71 -25.28
CA ALA A 210 11.43 8.65 -25.89
C ALA A 210 11.76 10.11 -25.50
N ALA A 211 12.12 10.35 -24.24
CA ALA A 211 12.52 11.68 -23.73
C ALA A 211 13.87 12.17 -24.29
N LYS A 212 14.78 11.28 -24.67
CA LYS A 212 16.06 11.65 -25.33
C LYS A 212 15.87 12.38 -26.64
N GLY A 213 14.82 12.01 -27.40
CA GLY A 213 14.48 12.66 -28.66
C GLY A 213 13.89 14.07 -28.49
N ALA A 214 13.40 14.45 -27.31
CA ALA A 214 12.66 15.68 -27.05
C ALA A 214 13.43 16.79 -26.30
N SER A 215 14.79 16.69 -26.22
CA SER A 215 15.76 17.68 -25.69
C SER A 215 15.38 18.53 -24.44
N ALA A 216 16.38 18.79 -23.60
CA ALA A 216 16.54 19.79 -22.53
C ALA A 216 16.20 19.45 -21.08
N ASN A 217 15.26 18.55 -20.71
CA ASN A 217 14.97 18.22 -19.31
C ASN A 217 15.41 16.82 -18.87
N PHE A 218 16.27 16.16 -19.64
CA PHE A 218 16.75 14.80 -19.42
C PHE A 218 17.43 14.56 -18.06
N LYS A 219 18.26 15.51 -17.60
CA LYS A 219 18.94 15.38 -16.28
C LYS A 219 17.98 15.35 -15.11
N LYS A 220 16.90 16.13 -15.16
CA LYS A 220 15.90 16.22 -14.08
C LYS A 220 15.01 14.96 -14.01
N ALA A 221 14.61 14.42 -15.16
CA ALA A 221 13.86 13.17 -15.25
C ALA A 221 14.69 11.97 -14.78
N ARG A 222 15.95 11.89 -15.22
CA ARG A 222 16.90 10.83 -14.82
C ARG A 222 17.12 10.76 -13.31
N ASN A 223 17.37 11.90 -12.64
CA ASN A 223 17.65 11.90 -11.20
C ASN A 223 16.44 11.53 -10.36
N THR A 224 15.23 11.90 -10.78
CA THR A 224 14.01 11.54 -10.05
C THR A 224 13.72 10.04 -10.10
N ILE A 225 14.10 9.37 -11.17
CA ILE A 225 13.79 7.95 -11.39
C ILE A 225 14.91 7.04 -10.85
N LEU A 226 16.19 7.48 -10.91
CA LEU A 226 17.30 6.75 -10.26
C LEU A 226 17.15 6.70 -8.73
N LEU A 227 16.55 7.73 -8.12
CA LEU A 227 16.28 7.74 -6.68
C LEU A 227 15.25 6.67 -6.26
N HIS A 228 14.38 6.23 -7.17
CA HIS A 228 13.39 5.18 -6.93
C HIS A 228 13.89 3.75 -7.17
N GLY A 229 15.01 3.57 -7.88
CA GLY A 229 15.50 2.26 -8.31
C GLY A 229 16.53 1.58 -7.40
N PHE A 230 17.17 2.29 -6.48
CA PHE A 230 18.44 1.81 -5.91
C PHE A 230 18.45 1.38 -4.43
N HIS A 231 17.32 1.38 -3.71
CA HIS A 231 17.32 0.89 -2.31
C HIS A 231 16.52 -0.39 -2.13
N ALA A 232 17.14 -1.50 -2.55
CA ALA A 232 16.63 -2.85 -2.38
C ALA A 232 17.03 -3.44 -1.01
N SER A 233 16.35 -3.02 0.07
CA SER A 233 16.24 -3.82 1.28
C SER A 233 14.80 -4.23 1.48
N TYR A 234 14.52 -5.45 1.94
CA TYR A 234 13.18 -6.01 2.14
C TYR A 234 12.24 -5.07 2.91
N PHE A 235 12.78 -4.32 3.87
CA PHE A 235 12.05 -3.29 4.61
C PHE A 235 11.68 -2.08 3.72
N ILE A 236 12.59 -1.68 2.83
CA ILE A 236 12.42 -0.57 1.90
C ILE A 236 11.42 -0.94 0.79
N VAL A 237 11.41 -2.19 0.34
CA VAL A 237 10.48 -2.68 -0.69
C VAL A 237 9.03 -2.72 -0.20
N ASN A 238 8.80 -3.01 1.08
CA ASN A 238 7.45 -3.14 1.63
C ASN A 238 6.90 -1.87 2.29
N VAL A 239 7.73 -1.04 2.88
CA VAL A 239 7.30 0.14 3.64
C VAL A 239 7.53 1.44 2.89
N LEU A 240 8.69 1.60 2.24
CA LEU A 240 9.05 2.83 1.55
C LEU A 240 8.14 3.17 0.35
N PRO A 241 7.74 2.22 -0.53
CA PRO A 241 6.79 2.52 -1.60
C PRO A 241 5.44 3.00 -1.06
N ARG A 242 5.00 2.48 0.09
CA ARG A 242 3.75 2.86 0.73
C ARG A 242 3.79 4.25 1.36
N LEU A 243 4.95 4.66 1.87
CA LEU A 243 5.18 6.02 2.36
C LEU A 243 5.43 7.00 1.22
N MET A 244 6.14 6.57 0.18
CA MET A 244 6.58 7.43 -0.91
C MET A 244 5.56 7.53 -2.03
N SER A 245 4.70 6.52 -2.26
CA SER A 245 3.73 6.56 -3.37
C SER A 245 2.75 7.73 -3.24
N PRO A 246 2.10 8.01 -2.09
CA PRO A 246 1.25 9.18 -1.94
C PRO A 246 2.02 10.49 -2.08
N LEU A 247 3.25 10.56 -1.55
CA LEU A 247 4.08 11.76 -1.60
C LEU A 247 4.62 12.02 -3.01
N VAL A 248 5.13 11.00 -3.69
CA VAL A 248 5.76 11.17 -5.01
C VAL A 248 4.72 11.45 -6.09
N TYR A 249 3.63 10.69 -6.12
CA TYR A 249 2.59 10.90 -7.13
C TYR A 249 1.71 12.12 -6.81
N GLY A 250 1.29 12.28 -5.56
CA GLY A 250 0.45 13.40 -5.13
C GLY A 250 1.17 14.75 -5.15
N LEU A 251 2.49 14.79 -4.91
CA LEU A 251 3.27 16.03 -4.93
C LEU A 251 3.92 16.33 -6.29
N ARG A 252 4.05 15.35 -7.17
CA ARG A 252 4.64 15.54 -8.50
C ARG A 252 3.72 16.29 -9.45
N ASP A 253 2.43 16.05 -9.38
CA ASP A 253 1.44 16.76 -10.19
C ASP A 253 1.17 18.15 -9.60
N GLN A 254 1.44 19.20 -10.37
CA GLN A 254 1.29 20.59 -9.91
C GLN A 254 -0.16 20.94 -9.58
N THR A 255 -1.11 20.41 -10.34
CA THR A 255 -2.55 20.68 -10.16
C THR A 255 -3.04 20.01 -8.88
N PHE A 256 -2.76 18.73 -8.72
CA PHE A 256 -3.13 17.98 -7.52
C PHE A 256 -2.43 18.53 -6.26
N ARG A 257 -1.13 18.86 -6.36
CA ARG A 257 -0.36 19.48 -5.28
C ARG A 257 -0.93 20.82 -4.82
N ARG A 258 -1.38 21.67 -5.76
CA ARG A 258 -2.00 22.97 -5.43
C ARG A 258 -3.25 22.77 -4.57
N HIS A 259 -4.14 21.88 -4.98
CA HIS A 259 -5.36 21.57 -4.23
C HIS A 259 -5.09 20.84 -2.91
N ALA A 260 -4.18 19.86 -2.89
CA ALA A 260 -3.81 19.14 -1.67
C ALA A 260 -3.15 20.05 -0.63
N LYS A 261 -2.24 20.95 -1.03
CA LYS A 261 -1.64 21.96 -0.13
C LYS A 261 -2.67 22.87 0.49
N GLN A 262 -3.68 23.28 -0.25
CA GLN A 262 -4.74 24.13 0.27
C GLN A 262 -5.49 23.46 1.44
N TYR A 263 -5.72 22.15 1.38
CA TYR A 263 -6.38 21.42 2.47
C TYR A 263 -5.43 21.03 3.61
N LEU A 264 -4.16 20.75 3.33
CA LEU A 264 -3.17 20.46 4.37
C LEU A 264 -2.83 21.71 5.21
N LEU A 265 -2.76 22.89 4.57
CA LEU A 265 -2.41 24.15 5.22
C LEU A 265 -3.61 24.87 5.83
N CYS A 266 -4.79 24.83 5.21
CA CYS A 266 -5.97 25.52 5.74
C CYS A 266 -6.53 24.93 7.06
N LYS A 267 -6.19 23.69 7.43
CA LYS A 267 -6.54 23.15 8.73
C LYS A 267 -5.64 23.64 9.87
N VAL A 268 -4.51 24.25 9.54
CA VAL A 268 -3.61 24.91 10.52
C VAL A 268 -4.01 26.37 10.77
N ILE A 269 -4.78 26.98 9.84
CA ILE A 269 -5.25 28.37 9.95
C ILE A 269 -6.76 28.40 9.78
N SER A 270 -7.49 27.91 10.76
CA SER A 270 -8.94 28.13 10.87
C SER A 270 -9.22 29.47 11.56
N THR A 271 -8.81 30.58 10.95
CA THR A 271 -9.33 31.93 11.22
C THR A 271 -8.94 32.84 10.07
N CYS A 272 -9.68 32.79 8.97
CA CYS A 272 -9.77 33.93 8.09
C CYS A 272 -11.12 33.93 7.36
N PRO A 273 -11.92 35.02 7.50
CA PRO A 273 -13.24 35.10 6.88
C PRO A 273 -13.12 35.27 5.38
N GLU A 274 -14.01 34.59 4.68
CA GLU A 274 -14.27 34.66 3.25
C GLU A 274 -14.52 36.10 2.83
N LYS A 275 -13.55 36.74 2.16
CA LYS A 275 -13.82 37.98 1.40
C LYS A 275 -14.46 37.56 0.08
N VAL A 276 -15.76 37.71 0.02
CA VAL A 276 -16.56 37.83 -1.20
C VAL A 276 -15.99 38.96 -2.05
N ILE A 277 -15.46 38.61 -3.21
CA ILE A 277 -15.24 39.60 -4.30
C ILE A 277 -16.35 39.35 -5.33
N LYS A 278 -17.16 40.40 -5.43
CA LYS A 278 -18.18 40.55 -6.46
C LYS A 278 -17.57 40.56 -7.85
#